data_2a9edbd20892579d9a53db4b26cb9c84
#
_entry.id   2a9edbd20892579d9a53db4b26cb9c84
#
_cell.length_a   1.000
_cell.length_b   1.000
_cell.length_c   1.000
_cell.angle_alpha   90.00
_cell.angle_beta   90.00
_cell.angle_gamma   90.00
#
_symmetry.space_group_name_H-M   'P 1'
#
loop_
_entity.id
_entity.type
_entity.pdbx_description
1 polymer ?
#
loop_
_entity_poly.entity_id
_entity_poly.type
_entity_poly.pdbx_seq_one_letter_code
_entity_poly.pdbx_strand_id
1 'polypeptide(L)'
;MAKAVKKTVRKKRKERKNIEKGQAHIQSTFNNTLVTLTDMSGNALSWSSAGSLGFKGSKKSTPFAAQMAAEEAAKGAMEHGLKTVEVYVKGPGAGREAAIRALQVAGLNITLIKDITPIPHNGCRPPKKRRV
;
A
#
# COMPACT_ATOMS: atom_id res chain seq x y z
N MET A 1 40.07 -8.06 -25.97
CA MET A 1 39.56 -8.16 -24.63
C MET A 1 38.14 -7.73 -24.58
N ALA A 2 37.30 -8.69 -24.53
CA ALA A 2 35.94 -8.38 -24.21
C ALA A 2 35.98 -7.73 -22.84
N LYS A 3 36.22 -6.47 -22.79
CA LYS A 3 35.64 -5.73 -21.74
C LYS A 3 34.24 -6.24 -21.64
N ALA A 4 33.98 -7.04 -20.62
CA ALA A 4 32.66 -7.20 -20.21
C ALA A 4 32.01 -5.85 -20.44
N VAL A 5 31.39 -5.73 -21.56
CA VAL A 5 30.50 -4.64 -21.77
C VAL A 5 29.63 -4.78 -20.56
N LYS A 6 29.94 -4.04 -19.55
CA LYS A 6 28.98 -3.78 -18.52
C LYS A 6 27.78 -3.36 -19.30
N LYS A 7 26.91 -4.32 -19.58
CA LYS A 7 25.56 -3.99 -19.89
C LYS A 7 25.14 -3.13 -18.72
N THR A 8 25.37 -1.88 -18.85
CA THR A 8 24.65 -0.92 -18.10
C THR A 8 23.21 -1.24 -18.40
N VAL A 9 22.65 -2.05 -17.58
CA VAL A 9 21.21 -2.09 -17.45
C VAL A 9 20.90 -0.66 -17.07
N ARG A 10 20.65 0.15 -18.07
CA ARG A 10 20.07 1.45 -17.88
C ARG A 10 18.76 1.17 -17.16
N LYS A 11 18.79 1.29 -15.84
CA LYS A 11 17.57 1.38 -15.08
C LYS A 11 16.77 2.48 -15.76
N LYS A 12 15.72 2.07 -16.44
CA LYS A 12 14.77 3.03 -16.98
C LYS A 12 14.49 4.01 -15.86
N ARG A 13 14.87 5.25 -16.06
CA ARG A 13 14.51 6.31 -15.14
C ARG A 13 13.01 6.23 -14.98
N LYS A 14 12.58 5.96 -13.77
CA LYS A 14 11.16 6.05 -13.44
C LYS A 14 10.74 7.48 -13.76
N GLU A 15 9.85 7.61 -14.71
CA GLU A 15 9.29 8.91 -15.04
C GLU A 15 8.64 9.48 -13.78
N ARG A 16 9.08 10.66 -13.39
CA ARG A 16 8.43 11.38 -12.30
C ARG A 16 7.11 11.91 -12.81
N LYS A 17 6.03 11.32 -12.32
CA LYS A 17 4.69 11.81 -12.59
C LYS A 17 4.41 12.95 -11.60
N ASN A 18 4.09 14.13 -12.10
CA ASN A 18 3.69 15.26 -11.25
C ASN A 18 2.21 15.14 -10.92
N ILE A 19 1.90 14.37 -9.89
CA ILE A 19 0.53 14.11 -9.44
C ILE A 19 0.40 14.63 -8.02
N GLU A 20 -0.37 15.69 -7.81
CA GLU A 20 -0.56 16.30 -6.50
C GLU A 20 -1.64 15.58 -5.69
N LYS A 21 -2.69 15.10 -6.35
CA LYS A 21 -3.83 14.49 -5.71
C LYS A 21 -3.97 13.03 -6.13
N GLY A 22 -4.18 12.16 -5.20
CA GLY A 22 -4.29 10.72 -5.46
C GLY A 22 -5.16 10.00 -4.47
N GLN A 23 -5.10 8.68 -4.54
CA GLN A 23 -5.85 7.78 -3.67
C GLN A 23 -4.88 6.86 -2.95
N ALA A 24 -5.18 6.57 -1.69
CA ALA A 24 -4.47 5.56 -0.92
C ALA A 24 -5.41 4.38 -0.70
N HIS A 25 -5.05 3.22 -1.21
CA HIS A 25 -5.80 1.99 -1.05
C HIS A 25 -5.12 1.13 0.00
N ILE A 26 -5.77 0.95 1.13
CA ILE A 26 -5.28 0.13 2.23
C ILE A 26 -6.11 -1.13 2.30
N GLN A 27 -5.49 -2.26 2.02
CA GLN A 27 -6.12 -3.56 2.16
C GLN A 27 -5.52 -4.25 3.38
N SER A 28 -6.33 -4.43 4.42
CA SER A 28 -5.90 -5.01 5.68
C SER A 28 -6.59 -6.34 5.91
N THR A 29 -5.80 -7.39 6.02
CA THR A 29 -6.30 -8.73 6.37
C THR A 29 -5.77 -9.10 7.75
N PHE A 30 -6.25 -10.22 8.29
CA PHE A 30 -5.73 -10.72 9.57
C PHE A 30 -4.26 -11.13 9.51
N ASN A 31 -3.71 -11.31 8.32
CA ASN A 31 -2.34 -11.79 8.12
C ASN A 31 -1.37 -10.74 7.58
N ASN A 32 -1.86 -9.67 6.97
CA ASN A 32 -1.00 -8.70 6.30
C ASN A 32 -1.75 -7.39 6.04
N THR A 33 -0.99 -6.36 5.71
CA THR A 33 -1.53 -5.07 5.27
C THR A 33 -0.83 -4.64 4.00
N LEU A 34 -1.60 -4.29 2.97
CA LEU A 34 -1.11 -3.79 1.71
C LEU A 34 -1.50 -2.32 1.57
N VAL A 35 -0.56 -1.48 1.22
CA VAL A 35 -0.81 -0.06 0.96
C VAL A 35 -0.39 0.26 -0.46
N THR A 36 -1.32 0.77 -1.25
CA THR A 36 -1.07 1.19 -2.63
C THR A 36 -1.49 2.64 -2.80
N LEU A 37 -0.59 3.46 -3.28
CA LEU A 37 -0.87 4.86 -3.59
C LEU A 37 -1.02 5.00 -5.10
N THR A 38 -2.12 5.59 -5.51
CA THR A 38 -2.50 5.73 -6.92
C THR A 38 -2.82 7.17 -7.25
N ASP A 39 -2.94 7.48 -8.53
CA ASP A 39 -3.53 8.73 -8.97
C ASP A 39 -5.07 8.66 -8.88
N MET A 40 -5.76 9.72 -9.27
CA MET A 40 -7.23 9.76 -9.20
C MET A 40 -7.89 8.80 -10.20
N SER A 41 -7.16 8.35 -11.20
CA SER A 41 -7.64 7.38 -12.19
C SER A 41 -7.41 5.93 -11.76
N GLY A 42 -6.70 5.70 -10.67
CA GLY A 42 -6.40 4.36 -10.17
C GLY A 42 -5.08 3.77 -10.63
N ASN A 43 -4.24 4.53 -11.33
CA ASN A 43 -2.92 4.04 -11.76
C ASN A 43 -1.95 4.07 -10.58
N ALA A 44 -1.31 2.95 -10.28
CA ALA A 44 -0.42 2.83 -9.13
C ALA A 44 0.84 3.69 -9.28
N LEU A 45 1.15 4.46 -8.26
CA LEU A 45 2.37 5.25 -8.16
C LEU A 45 3.43 4.53 -7.32
N SER A 46 3.01 3.99 -6.20
CA SER A 46 3.87 3.19 -5.34
C SER A 46 3.01 2.25 -4.50
N TRP A 47 3.65 1.21 -4.00
CA TRP A 47 2.99 0.26 -3.11
C TRP A 47 3.99 -0.32 -2.14
N SER A 48 3.49 -0.80 -1.02
CA SER A 48 4.29 -1.56 -0.06
C SER A 48 3.38 -2.45 0.77
N SER A 49 3.96 -3.46 1.35
CA SER A 49 3.25 -4.35 2.27
C SER A 49 4.18 -4.77 3.40
N ALA A 50 3.63 -5.30 4.46
CA ALA A 50 4.44 -5.82 5.54
C ALA A 50 5.38 -6.94 5.04
N GLY A 51 4.89 -7.78 4.14
CA GLY A 51 5.72 -8.83 3.55
C GLY A 51 6.86 -8.31 2.69
N SER A 52 6.65 -7.24 1.94
CA SER A 52 7.69 -6.65 1.08
C SER A 52 8.81 -6.00 1.88
N LEU A 53 8.56 -5.61 3.13
CA LEU A 53 9.54 -5.01 4.02
C LEU A 53 10.36 -6.05 4.81
N GLY A 54 10.08 -7.33 4.61
CA GLY A 54 10.80 -8.41 5.27
C GLY A 54 10.16 -8.96 6.53
N PHE A 55 8.99 -8.47 6.94
CA PHE A 55 8.25 -9.08 8.04
C PHE A 55 7.76 -10.47 7.62
N LYS A 56 7.84 -11.43 8.53
CA LYS A 56 7.47 -12.83 8.25
C LYS A 56 6.46 -13.34 9.27
N GLY A 57 5.59 -14.25 8.81
CA GLY A 57 4.63 -14.93 9.67
C GLY A 57 3.67 -13.97 10.35
N SER A 58 3.41 -14.16 11.62
CA SER A 58 2.47 -13.34 12.39
C SER A 58 2.89 -11.89 12.56
N LYS A 59 4.15 -11.55 12.35
CA LYS A 59 4.64 -10.18 12.41
C LYS A 59 4.03 -9.28 11.34
N LYS A 60 3.61 -9.84 10.21
CA LYS A 60 2.96 -9.10 9.12
C LYS A 60 1.60 -8.52 9.51
N SER A 61 0.94 -9.10 10.48
CA SER A 61 -0.39 -8.65 10.91
C SER A 61 -0.36 -7.56 11.97
N THR A 62 0.82 -7.15 12.44
CA THR A 62 0.95 -6.17 13.50
C THR A 62 0.67 -4.75 13.00
N PRO A 63 0.14 -3.86 13.86
CA PRO A 63 -0.01 -2.46 13.49
C PRO A 63 1.31 -1.77 13.14
N PHE A 64 2.40 -2.16 13.79
CA PHE A 64 3.73 -1.63 13.49
C PHE A 64 4.15 -1.95 12.05
N ALA A 65 3.92 -3.18 11.60
CA ALA A 65 4.24 -3.57 10.23
C ALA A 65 3.40 -2.77 9.21
N ALA A 66 2.14 -2.52 9.51
CA ALA A 66 1.27 -1.69 8.67
C ALA A 66 1.77 -0.24 8.61
N GLN A 67 2.22 0.29 9.73
CA GLN A 67 2.80 1.62 9.80
C GLN A 67 4.03 1.74 8.90
N MET A 68 4.94 0.78 8.98
CA MET A 68 6.15 0.77 8.18
C MET A 68 5.84 0.63 6.68
N ALA A 69 4.86 -0.21 6.33
CA ALA A 69 4.42 -0.36 4.95
C ALA A 69 3.85 0.95 4.40
N ALA A 70 3.02 1.64 5.17
CA ALA A 70 2.44 2.91 4.77
C ALA A 70 3.50 4.00 4.59
N GLU A 71 4.48 4.07 5.48
CA GLU A 71 5.58 5.02 5.38
C GLU A 71 6.40 4.80 4.11
N GLU A 72 6.72 3.55 3.79
CA GLU A 72 7.49 3.21 2.60
C GLU A 72 6.72 3.55 1.32
N ALA A 73 5.43 3.20 1.27
CA ALA A 73 4.58 3.55 0.14
C ALA A 73 4.47 5.07 -0.03
N ALA A 74 4.32 5.80 1.08
CA ALA A 74 4.23 7.26 1.05
C ALA A 74 5.51 7.90 0.51
N LYS A 75 6.67 7.42 0.92
CA LYS A 75 7.95 7.92 0.41
C LYS A 75 8.04 7.75 -1.10
N GLY A 76 7.68 6.57 -1.60
CA GLY A 76 7.69 6.31 -3.04
C GLY A 76 6.75 7.21 -3.82
N ALA A 77 5.55 7.45 -3.29
CA ALA A 77 4.57 8.30 -3.94
C ALA A 77 4.94 9.79 -3.89
N MET A 78 5.55 10.23 -2.81
CA MET A 78 5.97 11.63 -2.66
C MET A 78 7.04 12.02 -3.68
N GLU A 79 7.83 11.07 -4.16
CA GLU A 79 8.77 11.29 -5.26
C GLU A 79 8.05 11.72 -6.54
N HIS A 80 6.80 11.34 -6.72
CA HIS A 80 5.96 11.74 -7.84
C HIS A 80 5.15 13.02 -7.57
N GLY A 81 5.44 13.71 -6.48
CA GLY A 81 4.80 14.97 -6.13
C GLY A 81 3.46 14.84 -5.40
N LEU A 82 3.10 13.65 -4.97
CA LEU A 82 1.82 13.42 -4.28
C LEU A 82 1.79 14.19 -2.95
N LYS A 83 0.73 14.97 -2.73
CA LYS A 83 0.55 15.78 -1.51
C LYS A 83 -0.74 15.48 -0.79
N THR A 84 -1.81 15.22 -1.52
CA THR A 84 -3.16 15.03 -0.98
C THR A 84 -3.69 13.68 -1.41
N VAL A 85 -4.28 12.93 -0.48
CA VAL A 85 -4.83 11.61 -0.78
C VAL A 85 -6.23 11.45 -0.20
N GLU A 86 -7.04 10.68 -0.90
CA GLU A 86 -8.29 10.11 -0.39
C GLU A 86 -8.00 8.67 0.01
N VAL A 87 -8.34 8.32 1.24
CA VAL A 87 -8.03 6.99 1.78
C VAL A 87 -9.24 6.06 1.62
N TYR A 88 -9.01 4.93 1.00
CA TYR A 88 -10.00 3.86 0.87
C TYR A 88 -9.48 2.64 1.62
N VAL A 89 -10.17 2.26 2.69
CA VAL A 89 -9.77 1.15 3.55
C VAL A 89 -10.66 -0.05 3.31
N LYS A 90 -10.05 -1.21 3.20
CA LYS A 90 -10.74 -2.46 2.94
C LYS A 90 -10.21 -3.55 3.87
N GLY A 91 -11.12 -4.25 4.53
CA GLY A 91 -10.80 -5.42 5.34
C GLY A 91 -10.69 -5.14 6.84
N PRO A 92 -10.73 -6.20 7.66
CA PRO A 92 -10.86 -6.08 9.11
C PRO A 92 -9.54 -6.16 9.89
N GLY A 93 -8.39 -6.12 9.23
CA GLY A 93 -7.09 -6.32 9.88
C GLY A 93 -6.73 -5.26 10.91
N ALA A 94 -5.85 -5.59 11.83
CA ALA A 94 -5.39 -4.71 12.90
C ALA A 94 -4.60 -3.49 12.39
N GLY A 95 -4.07 -3.56 11.19
CA GLY A 95 -3.25 -2.49 10.60
C GLY A 95 -3.99 -1.31 9.99
N ARG A 96 -5.32 -1.33 9.96
CA ARG A 96 -6.13 -0.30 9.30
C ARG A 96 -5.78 1.10 9.76
N GLU A 97 -5.97 1.35 11.05
CA GLU A 97 -5.78 2.67 11.63
C GLU A 97 -4.31 3.09 11.64
N ALA A 98 -3.42 2.15 11.93
CA ALA A 98 -1.99 2.43 11.96
C ALA A 98 -1.48 2.88 10.58
N ALA A 99 -1.95 2.26 9.50
CA ALA A 99 -1.60 2.65 8.13
C ALA A 99 -2.09 4.06 7.81
N ILE A 100 -3.33 4.39 8.18
CA ILE A 100 -3.88 5.73 7.94
C ILE A 100 -3.06 6.79 8.68
N ARG A 101 -2.76 6.55 9.93
CA ARG A 101 -1.96 7.48 10.74
C ARG A 101 -0.55 7.66 10.18
N ALA A 102 0.04 6.58 9.71
CA ALA A 102 1.38 6.62 9.12
C ALA A 102 1.41 7.46 7.84
N LEU A 103 0.38 7.38 7.01
CA LEU A 103 0.28 8.23 5.82
C LEU A 103 0.23 9.71 6.21
N GLN A 104 -0.51 10.06 7.24
CA GLN A 104 -0.59 11.43 7.74
C GLN A 104 0.74 11.90 8.30
N VAL A 105 1.41 11.09 9.08
CA VAL A 105 2.72 11.40 9.69
C VAL A 105 3.78 11.56 8.61
N ALA A 106 3.71 10.80 7.52
CA ALA A 106 4.66 10.91 6.42
C ALA A 106 4.56 12.24 5.65
N GLY A 107 3.50 13.00 5.86
CA GLY A 107 3.34 14.32 5.25
C GLY A 107 2.23 14.42 4.22
N LEU A 108 1.47 13.35 4.00
CA LEU A 108 0.33 13.37 3.09
C LEU A 108 -0.89 13.97 3.78
N ASN A 109 -1.59 14.84 3.07
CA ASN A 109 -2.81 15.45 3.57
C ASN A 109 -4.00 14.56 3.21
N ILE A 110 -4.72 14.06 4.23
CA ILE A 110 -5.85 13.16 4.03
C ILE A 110 -7.13 13.98 3.99
N THR A 111 -7.83 13.94 2.86
CA THR A 111 -9.08 14.70 2.66
C THR A 111 -10.34 13.86 2.88
N LEU A 112 -10.24 12.55 2.69
CA LEU A 112 -11.39 11.64 2.81
C LEU A 112 -10.90 10.28 3.32
N ILE A 113 -11.65 9.70 4.24
CA ILE A 113 -11.44 8.32 4.68
C ILE A 113 -12.74 7.58 4.47
N LYS A 114 -12.71 6.54 3.63
CA LYS A 114 -13.88 5.75 3.31
C LYS A 114 -13.58 4.27 3.46
N ASP A 115 -14.50 3.56 4.11
CA ASP A 115 -14.42 2.10 4.22
C ASP A 115 -15.16 1.47 3.04
N ILE A 116 -14.45 0.70 2.23
CA ILE A 116 -15.00 0.03 1.05
C ILE A 116 -15.01 -1.49 1.21
N THR A 117 -14.97 -1.99 2.44
CA THR A 117 -15.01 -3.43 2.70
C THR A 117 -16.23 -4.04 2.02
N PRO A 118 -16.05 -5.04 1.14
CA PRO A 118 -17.17 -5.63 0.41
C PRO A 118 -18.08 -6.42 1.36
N ILE A 119 -19.37 -6.20 1.21
CA ILE A 119 -20.40 -6.95 1.96
C ILE A 119 -21.22 -7.70 0.93
N PRO A 120 -21.10 -9.03 0.84
CA PRO A 120 -21.86 -9.80 -0.15
C PRO A 120 -23.35 -9.85 0.23
N HIS A 121 -24.20 -9.79 -0.80
CA HIS A 121 -25.63 -9.99 -0.65
C HIS A 121 -25.93 -11.49 -0.77
N ASN A 122 -25.57 -12.28 0.22
CA ASN A 122 -25.54 -13.75 0.25
C ASN A 122 -24.50 -14.42 -0.65
N GLY A 123 -23.92 -13.78 -1.62
CA GLY A 123 -22.77 -14.20 -2.43
C GLY A 123 -22.55 -15.71 -2.63
N CYS A 124 -21.29 -16.06 -2.82
CA CYS A 124 -20.88 -17.46 -2.96
C CYS A 124 -20.83 -18.19 -1.63
N ARG A 125 -21.06 -19.51 -1.67
CA ARG A 125 -20.93 -20.33 -0.48
C ARG A 125 -19.50 -20.22 0.07
N PRO A 126 -19.32 -19.92 1.37
CA PRO A 126 -18.00 -19.85 1.96
C PRO A 126 -17.32 -21.23 1.98
N PRO A 127 -15.97 -21.28 2.02
CA PRO A 127 -15.29 -22.54 2.14
C PRO A 127 -15.61 -23.20 3.47
N LYS A 128 -15.37 -24.52 3.54
CA LYS A 128 -15.65 -25.24 4.77
C LYS A 128 -14.79 -24.73 5.94
N LYS A 129 -15.30 -24.94 7.16
CA LYS A 129 -14.59 -24.54 8.38
C LYS A 129 -13.18 -25.12 8.42
N ARG A 130 -12.21 -24.28 8.71
CA ARG A 130 -10.83 -24.70 8.85
C ARG A 130 -10.68 -25.60 10.06
N ARG A 131 -10.05 -26.76 9.85
CA ARG A 131 -9.67 -27.64 10.97
C ARG A 131 -8.39 -27.08 11.58
N VAL A 132 -8.44 -26.79 12.84
CA VAL A 132 -7.30 -26.30 13.61
C VAL A 132 -6.88 -27.37 14.60
#